data_0e2e1dcdbdb0a36966f1b37be4367e37
#
_entry.id   0e2e1dcdbdb0a36966f1b37be4367e37
#
_cell.length_a   1.000
_cell.length_b   1.000
_cell.length_c   1.000
_cell.angle_alpha   90.00
_cell.angle_beta   90.00
_cell.angle_gamma   90.00
#
_symmetry.space_group_name_H-M   'P 1'
#
loop_
_entity.id
_entity.type
_entity.pdbx_description
1 polymer ?
#
loop_
_entity_poly.entity_id
_entity_poly.type
_entity_poly.pdbx_seq_one_letter_code
_entity_poly.pdbx_strand_id
1 'polypeptide(L)'
;MTKARVTGFLLLVVASLMVFGFATLENEQIDRKQLREMLVQLGYEVNDIVKDAGKEKYSVNFERADLNIPIGYEISPSGSYIWLTANLGDAPTSGSDKTLQLLKQNSKIQPTFFYITDSGRLMVALPVENRGVTNAILRLRSETIADNIGKTKDIWQK
;
A
#
# COMPACT_ATOMS: atom_id res chain seq x y z
N MET A 1 14.71 -59.25 -62.49
CA MET A 1 13.71 -58.17 -62.47
C MET A 1 13.18 -58.05 -61.07
N THR A 2 13.78 -57.17 -60.23
CA THR A 2 13.46 -57.04 -58.82
C THR A 2 13.05 -55.60 -58.59
N LYS A 3 11.79 -55.37 -58.25
CA LYS A 3 11.18 -54.04 -57.94
C LYS A 3 11.50 -53.69 -56.48
N ALA A 4 12.31 -52.66 -56.29
CA ALA A 4 12.51 -52.06 -54.98
C ALA A 4 11.30 -51.20 -54.58
N ARG A 5 10.69 -51.51 -53.45
CA ARG A 5 9.66 -50.68 -52.77
C ARG A 5 10.35 -49.74 -51.82
N VAL A 6 10.34 -48.45 -52.16
CA VAL A 6 10.76 -47.39 -51.25
C VAL A 6 9.55 -47.04 -50.33
N THR A 7 9.69 -47.42 -49.09
CA THR A 7 8.70 -47.04 -48.05
C THR A 7 9.11 -45.68 -47.47
N GLY A 8 8.40 -44.63 -47.84
CA GLY A 8 8.60 -43.32 -47.29
C GLY A 8 8.15 -43.25 -45.84
N PHE A 9 9.06 -42.98 -44.92
CA PHE A 9 8.78 -42.75 -43.52
C PHE A 9 8.43 -41.28 -43.35
N LEU A 10 7.13 -41.00 -43.22
CA LEU A 10 6.63 -39.64 -42.95
C LEU A 10 6.82 -39.33 -41.49
N LEU A 11 7.85 -38.56 -41.15
CA LEU A 11 8.15 -38.10 -39.81
C LEU A 11 7.22 -36.90 -39.54
N LEU A 12 6.14 -37.17 -38.79
CA LEU A 12 5.21 -36.14 -38.33
C LEU A 12 5.83 -35.47 -37.09
N VAL A 13 6.52 -34.34 -37.34
CA VAL A 13 6.99 -33.46 -36.28
C VAL A 13 5.80 -32.70 -35.72
N VAL A 14 5.23 -33.18 -34.62
CA VAL A 14 4.25 -32.45 -33.85
C VAL A 14 5.01 -31.38 -33.07
N ALA A 15 5.11 -30.17 -33.62
CA ALA A 15 5.56 -29.01 -32.90
C ALA A 15 4.49 -28.64 -31.84
N SER A 16 4.68 -29.14 -30.61
CA SER A 16 3.93 -28.65 -29.44
C SER A 16 4.32 -27.20 -29.21
N LEU A 17 3.53 -26.28 -29.76
CA LEU A 17 3.54 -24.89 -29.33
C LEU A 17 3.05 -24.85 -27.87
N MET A 18 4.00 -24.91 -26.94
CA MET A 18 3.78 -24.46 -25.58
C MET A 18 3.53 -22.94 -25.66
N VAL A 19 2.27 -22.57 -25.76
CA VAL A 19 1.84 -21.23 -25.47
C VAL A 19 2.05 -21.05 -23.97
N PHE A 20 3.24 -20.56 -23.59
CA PHE A 20 3.41 -19.94 -22.30
C PHE A 20 2.47 -18.75 -22.31
N GLY A 21 1.26 -18.94 -21.79
CA GLY A 21 0.39 -17.85 -21.41
C GLY A 21 1.19 -17.03 -20.37
N PHE A 22 1.80 -15.96 -20.83
CA PHE A 22 2.13 -14.87 -19.92
C PHE A 22 0.78 -14.46 -19.36
N ALA A 23 0.44 -14.99 -18.17
CA ALA A 23 -0.56 -14.37 -17.33
C ALA A 23 -0.06 -12.94 -17.17
N THR A 24 -0.61 -12.02 -17.92
CA THR A 24 -0.53 -10.61 -17.60
C THR A 24 -1.02 -10.58 -16.16
N LEU A 25 -0.10 -10.31 -15.22
CA LEU A 25 -0.48 -9.84 -13.91
C LEU A 25 -1.25 -8.56 -14.19
N GLU A 26 -2.54 -8.73 -14.53
CA GLU A 26 -3.42 -7.60 -14.66
C GLU A 26 -3.24 -6.81 -13.38
N ASN A 27 -3.04 -5.54 -13.54
CA ASN A 27 -2.96 -4.50 -12.53
C ASN A 27 -4.28 -4.45 -11.73
N GLU A 28 -4.64 -5.58 -11.12
CA GLU A 28 -5.89 -5.76 -10.43
C GLU A 28 -5.88 -4.94 -9.14
N GLN A 29 -6.98 -4.26 -8.91
CA GLN A 29 -7.19 -3.57 -7.64
C GLN A 29 -7.53 -4.62 -6.58
N ILE A 30 -6.92 -4.50 -5.42
CA ILE A 30 -7.27 -5.35 -4.29
C ILE A 30 -8.52 -4.81 -3.58
N ASP A 31 -9.31 -5.73 -3.03
CA ASP A 31 -10.43 -5.39 -2.18
C ASP A 31 -10.00 -5.24 -0.69
N ARG A 32 -10.93 -4.86 0.18
CA ARG A 32 -10.65 -4.63 1.60
C ARG A 32 -10.24 -5.90 2.34
N LYS A 33 -10.82 -7.02 1.99
CA LYS A 33 -10.48 -8.32 2.58
C LYS A 33 -9.06 -8.74 2.19
N GLN A 34 -8.71 -8.60 0.92
CA GLN A 34 -7.37 -8.85 0.40
C GLN A 34 -6.34 -7.92 1.08
N LEU A 35 -6.68 -6.63 1.28
CA LEU A 35 -5.82 -5.72 2.04
C LEU A 35 -5.53 -6.22 3.44
N ARG A 36 -6.57 -6.68 4.17
CA ARG A 36 -6.39 -7.27 5.50
C ARG A 36 -5.50 -8.52 5.47
N GLU A 37 -5.75 -9.40 4.52
CA GLU A 37 -4.96 -10.64 4.36
C GLU A 37 -3.48 -10.32 4.08
N MET A 38 -3.20 -9.33 3.24
CA MET A 38 -1.84 -8.86 2.96
C MET A 38 -1.15 -8.33 4.22
N LEU A 39 -1.84 -7.53 5.03
CA LEU A 39 -1.29 -7.03 6.30
C LEU A 39 -0.95 -8.17 7.27
N VAL A 40 -1.81 -9.18 7.37
CA VAL A 40 -1.55 -10.38 8.19
C VAL A 40 -0.37 -11.20 7.63
N GLN A 41 -0.28 -11.38 6.31
CA GLN A 41 0.84 -12.07 5.65
C GLN A 41 2.17 -11.35 5.85
N LEU A 42 2.16 -10.05 6.05
CA LEU A 42 3.34 -9.26 6.41
C LEU A 42 3.80 -9.48 7.87
N GLY A 43 3.04 -10.23 8.65
CA GLY A 43 3.30 -10.51 10.06
C GLY A 43 2.84 -9.41 11.00
N TYR A 44 1.98 -8.49 10.54
CA TYR A 44 1.46 -7.43 11.39
C TYR A 44 0.30 -7.91 12.24
N GLU A 45 0.19 -7.38 13.46
CA GLU A 45 -1.00 -7.49 14.30
C GLU A 45 -2.05 -6.48 13.79
N VAL A 46 -3.08 -7.00 13.12
CA VAL A 46 -4.10 -6.19 12.45
C VAL A 46 -5.33 -6.02 13.34
N ASN A 47 -5.64 -4.76 13.67
CA ASN A 47 -6.85 -4.40 14.39
C ASN A 47 -7.94 -3.93 13.41
N ASP A 48 -9.14 -4.48 13.54
CA ASP A 48 -10.31 -4.07 12.75
C ASP A 48 -10.97 -2.83 13.41
N ILE A 49 -10.80 -1.63 12.81
CA ILE A 49 -11.36 -0.36 13.31
C ILE A 49 -12.84 -0.22 12.91
N VAL A 50 -13.13 -0.51 11.64
CA VAL A 50 -14.49 -0.52 11.08
C VAL A 50 -14.73 -1.85 10.41
N LYS A 51 -15.84 -2.51 10.77
CA LYS A 51 -16.20 -3.85 10.28
C LYS A 51 -17.38 -3.85 9.32
N ASP A 52 -17.96 -2.68 9.05
CA ASP A 52 -19.10 -2.54 8.14
C ASP A 52 -18.69 -2.92 6.73
N ALA A 53 -19.45 -3.80 6.09
CA ALA A 53 -19.18 -4.28 4.73
C ALA A 53 -19.06 -3.11 3.74
N GLY A 54 -17.96 -3.05 3.02
CA GLY A 54 -17.65 -1.99 2.06
C GLY A 54 -17.09 -0.70 2.69
N LYS A 55 -16.88 -0.66 4.02
CA LYS A 55 -16.29 0.47 4.76
C LYS A 55 -15.17 0.03 5.71
N GLU A 56 -14.71 -1.21 5.56
CA GLU A 56 -13.72 -1.79 6.47
C GLU A 56 -12.46 -0.94 6.52
N LYS A 57 -11.97 -0.74 7.74
CA LYS A 57 -10.72 -0.04 8.05
C LYS A 57 -9.93 -0.86 9.05
N TYR A 58 -8.64 -0.86 8.87
CA TYR A 58 -7.70 -1.62 9.69
C TYR A 58 -6.67 -0.70 10.31
N SER A 59 -6.02 -1.14 11.38
CA SER A 59 -4.82 -0.47 11.89
C SER A 59 -3.75 -1.48 12.27
N VAL A 60 -2.50 -1.02 12.17
CA VAL A 60 -1.30 -1.71 12.61
C VAL A 60 -0.47 -0.72 13.42
N ASN A 61 0.08 -1.16 14.54
CA ASN A 61 0.96 -0.35 15.38
C ASN A 61 2.42 -0.47 14.93
N PHE A 62 3.11 0.66 14.84
CA PHE A 62 4.54 0.75 14.56
C PHE A 62 5.25 1.45 15.70
N GLU A 63 6.36 0.90 16.14
CA GLU A 63 7.23 1.55 17.13
C GLU A 63 8.35 2.30 16.42
N ARG A 64 8.41 3.62 16.58
CA ARG A 64 9.47 4.51 16.04
C ARG A 64 9.73 5.66 16.97
N ALA A 65 11.02 5.95 17.23
CA ALA A 65 11.44 7.10 18.04
C ALA A 65 10.70 7.22 19.39
N ASP A 66 10.55 6.10 20.11
CA ASP A 66 9.81 5.97 21.36
C ASP A 66 8.30 6.30 21.26
N LEU A 67 7.76 6.22 20.05
CA LEU A 67 6.34 6.39 19.77
C LEU A 67 5.72 5.05 19.38
N ASN A 68 4.52 4.80 19.89
CA ASN A 68 3.62 3.78 19.35
C ASN A 68 2.67 4.47 18.39
N ILE A 69 2.83 4.19 17.09
CA ILE A 69 2.15 4.88 16.00
C ILE A 69 1.11 3.95 15.38
N PRO A 70 -0.18 4.14 15.67
CA PRO A 70 -1.24 3.41 14.98
C PRO A 70 -1.41 3.97 13.57
N ILE A 71 -1.11 3.17 12.57
CA ILE A 71 -1.34 3.51 11.15
C ILE A 71 -2.62 2.84 10.70
N GLY A 72 -3.57 3.64 10.25
CA GLY A 72 -4.83 3.21 9.66
C GLY A 72 -4.68 2.89 8.18
N TYR A 73 -5.40 1.88 7.70
CA TYR A 73 -5.45 1.44 6.31
C TYR A 73 -6.89 1.43 5.82
N GLU A 74 -7.15 2.12 4.74
CA GLU A 74 -8.46 2.25 4.14
C GLU A 74 -8.37 2.29 2.62
N ILE A 75 -9.22 1.52 1.93
CA ILE A 75 -9.38 1.68 0.47
C ILE A 75 -10.34 2.83 0.22
N SER A 76 -9.92 3.78 -0.63
CA SER A 76 -10.74 4.93 -1.02
C SER A 76 -12.09 4.49 -1.58
N PRO A 77 -13.13 5.34 -1.50
CA PRO A 77 -14.44 5.02 -2.08
C PRO A 77 -14.40 4.71 -3.59
N SER A 78 -13.44 5.32 -4.31
CA SER A 78 -13.22 5.05 -5.73
C SER A 78 -12.50 3.72 -6.01
N GLY A 79 -11.98 3.06 -4.98
CA GLY A 79 -11.11 1.89 -5.13
C GLY A 79 -9.70 2.19 -5.63
N SER A 80 -9.39 3.44 -6.02
CA SER A 80 -8.14 3.78 -6.71
C SER A 80 -6.92 3.83 -5.81
N TYR A 81 -7.11 4.08 -4.51
CA TYR A 81 -6.02 4.25 -3.54
C TYR A 81 -6.24 3.47 -2.26
N ILE A 82 -5.16 3.04 -1.67
CA ILE A 82 -5.08 2.62 -0.27
C ILE A 82 -4.51 3.82 0.51
N TRP A 83 -5.27 4.36 1.42
CA TRP A 83 -4.82 5.42 2.31
C TRP A 83 -4.17 4.82 3.56
N LEU A 84 -2.93 5.16 3.79
CA LEU A 84 -2.24 4.96 5.06
C LEU A 84 -2.32 6.28 5.82
N THR A 85 -2.88 6.27 7.03
CA THR A 85 -3.10 7.50 7.82
C THR A 85 -2.72 7.31 9.27
N ALA A 86 -2.22 8.36 9.92
CA ALA A 86 -2.03 8.40 11.36
C ALA A 86 -2.56 9.70 11.95
N ASN A 87 -3.23 9.60 13.10
CA ASN A 87 -3.71 10.74 13.85
C ASN A 87 -2.63 11.15 14.88
N LEU A 88 -2.13 12.36 14.79
CA LEU A 88 -1.07 12.89 15.65
C LEU A 88 -1.58 13.79 16.78
N GLY A 89 -2.89 13.92 16.93
CA GLY A 89 -3.52 14.73 17.96
C GLY A 89 -4.19 15.99 17.42
N ASP A 90 -4.27 17.02 18.26
CA ASP A 90 -4.87 18.29 17.86
C ASP A 90 -3.94 19.08 16.94
N ALA A 91 -4.54 19.74 15.96
CA ALA A 91 -3.80 20.63 15.08
C ALA A 91 -3.22 21.83 15.87
N PRO A 92 -2.04 22.35 15.48
CA PRO A 92 -1.56 23.61 16.02
C PRO A 92 -2.51 24.75 15.68
N THR A 93 -2.47 25.83 16.48
CA THR A 93 -3.27 27.04 16.25
C THR A 93 -3.04 27.54 14.82
N SER A 94 -4.13 27.88 14.13
CA SER A 94 -4.10 28.43 12.78
C SER A 94 -3.17 29.65 12.69
N GLY A 95 -2.35 29.68 11.64
CA GLY A 95 -1.39 30.78 11.43
C GLY A 95 -0.16 30.76 12.31
N SER A 96 0.01 29.74 13.16
CA SER A 96 1.22 29.60 13.99
C SER A 96 2.45 29.24 13.15
N ASP A 97 3.65 29.56 13.65
CA ASP A 97 4.92 29.12 13.04
C ASP A 97 4.99 27.61 12.89
N LYS A 98 4.39 26.87 13.80
CA LYS A 98 4.32 25.41 13.75
C LYS A 98 3.54 24.91 12.54
N THR A 99 2.41 25.53 12.23
CA THR A 99 1.63 25.21 11.02
C THR A 99 2.47 25.42 9.76
N LEU A 100 3.22 26.52 9.69
CA LEU A 100 4.10 26.80 8.57
C LEU A 100 5.26 25.79 8.48
N GLN A 101 5.83 25.37 9.64
CA GLN A 101 6.88 24.34 9.67
C GLN A 101 6.37 23.00 9.15
N LEU A 102 5.17 22.57 9.56
CA LEU A 102 4.53 21.34 9.06
C LEU A 102 4.32 21.39 7.54
N LEU A 103 3.84 22.53 7.03
CA LEU A 103 3.65 22.73 5.59
C LEU A 103 4.98 22.65 4.81
N LYS A 104 6.03 23.30 5.31
CA LYS A 104 7.38 23.21 4.73
C LYS A 104 7.94 21.78 4.79
N GLN A 105 7.60 21.02 5.82
CA GLN A 105 8.07 19.66 5.98
C GLN A 105 7.51 18.72 4.90
N ASN A 106 6.31 18.97 4.37
CA ASN A 106 5.70 18.16 3.33
C ASN A 106 6.59 17.99 2.09
N SER A 107 7.42 18.97 1.74
CA SER A 107 8.36 18.84 0.63
C SER A 107 9.52 17.87 0.89
N LYS A 108 9.78 17.53 2.16
CA LYS A 108 10.92 16.69 2.59
C LYS A 108 10.56 15.25 2.89
N ILE A 109 9.28 14.98 3.15
CA ILE A 109 8.79 13.65 3.59
C ILE A 109 7.97 12.93 2.52
N GLN A 110 7.97 13.40 1.29
CA GLN A 110 7.22 12.76 0.20
C GLN A 110 7.53 11.26 0.09
N PRO A 111 6.54 10.44 -0.24
CA PRO A 111 5.14 10.74 -0.61
C PRO A 111 4.18 10.95 0.58
N THR A 112 4.70 10.99 1.80
CA THR A 112 3.94 11.30 3.03
C THR A 112 3.67 12.79 3.11
N PHE A 113 2.55 13.18 3.74
CA PHE A 113 2.24 14.59 3.97
C PHE A 113 1.39 14.80 5.22
N PHE A 114 1.58 15.96 5.86
CA PHE A 114 0.72 16.44 6.93
C PHE A 114 -0.50 17.14 6.36
N TYR A 115 -1.64 16.96 7.02
CA TYR A 115 -2.85 17.73 6.77
C TYR A 115 -3.65 17.92 8.05
N ILE A 116 -4.57 18.87 8.03
CA ILE A 116 -5.47 19.15 9.14
C ILE A 116 -6.88 18.85 8.66
N THR A 117 -7.62 18.08 9.46
CA THR A 117 -9.04 17.79 9.17
C THR A 117 -9.94 18.97 9.54
N ASP A 118 -11.17 19.00 9.02
CA ASP A 118 -12.18 19.98 9.38
C ASP A 118 -12.50 19.98 10.88
N SER A 119 -12.32 18.83 11.55
CA SER A 119 -12.45 18.69 13.00
C SER A 119 -11.23 19.15 13.79
N GLY A 120 -10.22 19.74 13.14
CA GLY A 120 -9.03 20.28 13.80
C GLY A 120 -8.03 19.22 14.26
N ARG A 121 -8.00 18.03 13.65
CA ARG A 121 -6.97 17.01 13.95
C ARG A 121 -5.80 17.12 13.00
N LEU A 122 -4.58 17.04 13.56
CA LEU A 122 -3.36 16.90 12.77
C LEU A 122 -3.21 15.45 12.36
N MET A 123 -3.11 15.23 11.06
CA MET A 123 -2.99 13.91 10.45
C MET A 123 -1.73 13.84 9.58
N VAL A 124 -1.24 12.63 9.41
CA VAL A 124 -0.27 12.28 8.36
C VAL A 124 -0.94 11.28 7.43
N ALA A 125 -0.71 11.42 6.14
CA ALA A 125 -1.18 10.47 5.15
C ALA A 125 -0.10 10.09 4.13
N LEU A 126 -0.26 8.88 3.57
CA LEU A 126 0.50 8.38 2.44
C LEU A 126 -0.46 7.60 1.53
N PRO A 127 -0.75 8.08 0.32
CA PRO A 127 -1.53 7.34 -0.65
C PRO A 127 -0.67 6.28 -1.34
N VAL A 128 -1.23 5.08 -1.49
CA VAL A 128 -0.68 3.99 -2.31
C VAL A 128 -1.65 3.72 -3.43
N GLU A 129 -1.20 3.72 -4.66
CA GLU A 129 -2.06 3.35 -5.78
C GLU A 129 -2.55 1.90 -5.59
N ASN A 130 -3.87 1.70 -5.65
CA ASN A 130 -4.51 0.39 -5.49
C ASN A 130 -4.54 -0.38 -6.81
N ARG A 131 -3.38 -0.47 -7.48
CA ARG A 131 -3.22 -1.23 -8.71
C ARG A 131 -1.84 -1.89 -8.72
N GLY A 132 -1.82 -3.21 -8.85
CA GLY A 132 -0.58 -3.96 -8.80
C GLY A 132 0.13 -3.91 -7.45
N VAL A 133 -0.62 -3.70 -6.35
CA VAL A 133 -0.08 -3.67 -4.99
C VAL A 133 0.43 -5.06 -4.62
N THR A 134 1.67 -5.10 -4.11
CA THR A 134 2.29 -6.30 -3.57
C THR A 134 2.57 -6.15 -2.08
N ASN A 135 2.79 -7.27 -1.37
CA ASN A 135 3.21 -7.25 0.01
C ASN A 135 4.50 -6.41 0.22
N ALA A 136 5.42 -6.44 -0.74
CA ALA A 136 6.65 -5.65 -0.68
C ALA A 136 6.37 -4.14 -0.76
N ILE A 137 5.49 -3.71 -1.67
CA ILE A 137 5.05 -2.31 -1.79
C ILE A 137 4.34 -1.87 -0.51
N LEU A 138 3.39 -2.67 -0.03
CA LEU A 138 2.61 -2.33 1.15
C LEU A 138 3.51 -2.21 2.39
N ARG A 139 4.46 -3.14 2.58
CA ARG A 139 5.46 -3.05 3.65
C ARG A 139 6.30 -1.78 3.54
N LEU A 140 6.89 -1.52 2.37
CA LEU A 140 7.72 -0.34 2.14
C LEU A 140 6.97 0.96 2.48
N ARG A 141 5.70 1.07 2.07
CA ARG A 141 4.90 2.27 2.32
C ARG A 141 4.50 2.41 3.79
N SER A 142 4.21 1.29 4.46
CA SER A 142 3.93 1.26 5.90
C SER A 142 5.14 1.71 6.72
N GLU A 143 6.33 1.19 6.39
CA GLU A 143 7.59 1.61 7.02
C GLU A 143 7.90 3.08 6.72
N THR A 144 7.67 3.53 5.48
CA THR A 144 7.93 4.92 5.07
C THR A 144 7.11 5.91 5.89
N ILE A 145 5.80 5.70 6.06
CA ILE A 145 4.97 6.62 6.85
C ILE A 145 5.37 6.57 8.34
N ALA A 146 5.63 5.39 8.91
CA ALA A 146 6.06 5.26 10.30
C ALA A 146 7.39 5.98 10.55
N ASP A 147 8.38 5.80 9.67
CA ASP A 147 9.68 6.45 9.75
C ASP A 147 9.57 7.97 9.64
N ASN A 148 8.75 8.47 8.71
CA ASN A 148 8.55 9.91 8.53
C ASN A 148 7.88 10.56 9.75
N ILE A 149 6.93 9.86 10.38
CA ILE A 149 6.32 10.31 11.65
C ILE A 149 7.38 10.38 12.74
N GLY A 150 8.18 9.34 12.91
CA GLY A 150 9.25 9.30 13.91
C GLY A 150 10.31 10.39 13.68
N LYS A 151 10.79 10.56 12.44
CA LYS A 151 11.80 11.57 12.06
C LYS A 151 11.32 13.02 12.25
N THR A 152 10.02 13.24 12.22
CA THR A 152 9.44 14.60 12.34
C THR A 152 8.84 14.87 13.72
N LYS A 153 9.06 13.97 14.69
CA LYS A 153 8.51 14.04 16.05
C LYS A 153 8.63 15.43 16.68
N ASP A 154 9.80 16.04 16.61
CA ASP A 154 10.07 17.35 17.23
C ASP A 154 9.27 18.50 16.58
N ILE A 155 8.75 18.30 15.36
CA ILE A 155 7.96 19.31 14.65
C ILE A 155 6.49 19.23 15.05
N TRP A 156 5.92 18.04 15.19
CA TRP A 156 4.48 17.87 15.41
C TRP A 156 4.13 17.58 16.89
N GLN A 157 5.01 16.98 17.65
CA GLN A 157 4.79 16.74 19.08
C GLN A 157 4.91 18.04 19.86
N LYS A 158 4.07 18.22 20.89
CA LYS A 158 4.09 19.38 21.78
C LYS A 158 5.19 19.27 22.82
#